data_16d5a24da493580f3ff4a50f1d008ac7
#
_entry.id   16d5a24da493580f3ff4a50f1d008ac7
#
_cell.length_a   1.000
_cell.length_b   1.000
_cell.length_c   1.000
_cell.angle_alpha   90.00
_cell.angle_beta   90.00
_cell.angle_gamma   90.00
#
_symmetry.space_group_name_H-M   'P 1'
#
loop_
_entity.id
_entity.type
_entity.pdbx_description
1 polymer ?
#
loop_
_entity_poly.entity_id
_entity_poly.type
_entity_poly.pdbx_seq_one_letter_code
_entity_poly.pdbx_strand_id
1 'polypeptide(L)'
;TFVELDKLMVHRCTNYGMDKNKIPGDGIVSGYGKVDGRQVFVYAYDFTVYGGSLSASNAKKIVKVQQLALKNGAPIIALNDSGGARIQEGIESLSGYADIFYQNTMASGVIPQISAILGPCAGGACYSPALTDFIFMVKEKSHMFVTGPDVVKTVIHEEVSKEELGGAMTHSSKSGVTHFMCNTEEELLMSIRELLSFLPQNNMDEAKKQPCTDETNREDATL
;
A
#
# COMPACT_ATOMS: atom_id res chain seq x y z
N THR A 1 -19.67 0.94 5.87
CA THR A 1 -19.52 0.32 7.21
C THR A 1 -18.17 -0.40 7.26
N PHE A 2 -17.25 0.07 8.09
CA PHE A 2 -15.95 -0.54 8.30
C PHE A 2 -15.97 -1.39 9.56
N VAL A 3 -15.42 -2.60 9.49
CA VAL A 3 -15.21 -3.52 10.63
C VAL A 3 -13.73 -3.68 10.84
N GLU A 4 -13.23 -3.13 11.95
CA GLU A 4 -11.83 -3.21 12.32
C GLU A 4 -11.49 -4.56 12.95
N LEU A 5 -10.34 -5.11 12.53
CA LEU A 5 -9.77 -6.35 13.05
C LEU A 5 -8.54 -6.07 13.92
N ASP A 6 -8.37 -6.86 14.98
CA ASP A 6 -7.16 -6.87 15.83
C ASP A 6 -6.78 -5.50 16.43
N LYS A 7 -7.76 -4.62 16.67
CA LYS A 7 -7.57 -3.25 17.18
C LYS A 7 -6.80 -3.14 18.50
N LEU A 8 -6.79 -4.20 19.30
CA LEU A 8 -6.10 -4.23 20.61
C LEU A 8 -4.74 -4.96 20.55
N MET A 9 -4.32 -5.43 19.38
CA MET A 9 -3.04 -6.09 19.21
C MET A 9 -1.90 -5.11 19.45
N VAL A 10 -0.87 -5.54 20.18
CA VAL A 10 0.33 -4.74 20.47
C VAL A 10 1.59 -5.53 20.09
N HIS A 11 2.71 -4.82 19.90
CA HIS A 11 4.00 -5.49 19.67
C HIS A 11 4.44 -6.29 20.91
N ARG A 12 5.33 -7.25 20.68
CA ARG A 12 5.90 -8.10 21.74
C ARG A 12 7.37 -7.81 22.02
N CYS A 13 7.93 -6.79 21.38
CA CYS A 13 9.31 -6.40 21.55
C CYS A 13 9.59 -5.96 23.00
N THR A 14 10.67 -6.46 23.56
CA THR A 14 11.17 -6.09 24.89
C THR A 14 12.50 -5.36 24.82
N ASN A 15 13.14 -5.33 23.64
CA ASN A 15 14.42 -4.67 23.42
C ASN A 15 14.26 -3.15 23.52
N TYR A 16 15.31 -2.47 23.92
CA TYR A 16 15.39 -1.00 24.00
C TYR A 16 14.27 -0.34 24.81
N GLY A 17 13.69 -1.06 25.78
CA GLY A 17 12.62 -0.53 26.64
C GLY A 17 11.25 -0.45 25.97
N MET A 18 11.06 -1.10 24.83
CA MET A 18 9.80 -1.13 24.09
C MET A 18 8.65 -1.75 24.89
N ASP A 19 8.95 -2.65 25.83
CA ASP A 19 7.97 -3.28 26.72
C ASP A 19 7.16 -2.29 27.55
N LYS A 20 7.69 -1.09 27.79
CA LYS A 20 7.07 -0.02 28.58
C LYS A 20 6.09 0.84 27.77
N ASN A 21 6.13 0.76 26.45
CA ASN A 21 5.34 1.62 25.58
C ASN A 21 4.58 0.80 24.52
N LYS A 22 3.45 0.22 24.94
CA LYS A 22 2.58 -0.59 24.07
C LYS A 22 1.36 0.20 23.66
N ILE A 23 1.24 0.45 22.36
CA ILE A 23 0.14 1.20 21.78
C ILE A 23 -0.85 0.21 21.15
N PRO A 24 -2.15 0.20 21.55
CA PRO A 24 -3.16 -0.63 20.91
C PRO A 24 -3.23 -0.40 19.40
N GLY A 25 -3.33 -1.48 18.63
CA GLY A 25 -3.26 -1.43 17.18
C GLY A 25 -1.86 -1.42 16.60
N ASP A 26 -0.85 -1.01 17.38
CA ASP A 26 0.59 -0.96 17.06
C ASP A 26 0.90 -0.21 15.73
N GLY A 27 0.05 0.78 15.37
CA GLY A 27 0.24 1.58 14.16
C GLY A 27 -0.32 0.96 12.87
N ILE A 28 -1.09 -0.12 12.96
CA ILE A 28 -1.84 -0.65 11.82
C ILE A 28 -3.34 -0.72 12.15
N VAL A 29 -4.14 -0.06 11.32
CA VAL A 29 -5.58 -0.25 11.25
C VAL A 29 -5.88 -1.22 10.12
N SER A 30 -6.54 -2.33 10.39
CA SER A 30 -6.85 -3.33 9.37
C SER A 30 -8.26 -3.85 9.52
N GLY A 31 -8.91 -4.19 8.41
CA GLY A 31 -10.27 -4.66 8.44
C GLY A 31 -10.91 -4.81 7.06
N TYR A 32 -12.22 -4.76 7.04
CA TYR A 32 -13.00 -4.85 5.82
C TYR A 32 -14.24 -3.95 5.86
N GLY A 33 -14.76 -3.66 4.70
CA GLY A 33 -15.95 -2.85 4.56
C GLY A 33 -16.56 -2.99 3.16
N LYS A 34 -17.41 -2.03 2.80
CA LYS A 34 -18.00 -1.98 1.46
C LYS A 34 -17.72 -0.62 0.80
N VAL A 35 -17.27 -0.67 -0.43
CA VAL A 35 -17.17 0.47 -1.35
C VAL A 35 -18.21 0.23 -2.45
N ASP A 36 -19.19 1.14 -2.54
CA ASP A 36 -20.29 1.07 -3.52
C ASP A 36 -20.98 -0.31 -3.59
N GLY A 37 -21.23 -0.88 -2.38
CA GLY A 37 -21.87 -2.19 -2.20
C GLY A 37 -20.94 -3.40 -2.31
N ARG A 38 -19.72 -3.24 -2.84
CA ARG A 38 -18.72 -4.30 -3.02
C ARG A 38 -17.87 -4.46 -1.76
N GLN A 39 -17.63 -5.70 -1.34
CA GLN A 39 -16.72 -6.00 -0.25
C GLN A 39 -15.28 -5.70 -0.65
N VAL A 40 -14.57 -5.01 0.23
CA VAL A 40 -13.13 -4.74 0.12
C VAL A 40 -12.45 -4.97 1.46
N PHE A 41 -11.19 -5.38 1.42
CA PHE A 41 -10.32 -5.44 2.59
C PHE A 41 -9.33 -4.28 2.54
N VAL A 42 -8.95 -3.78 3.70
CA VAL A 42 -8.06 -2.62 3.79
C VAL A 42 -7.13 -2.73 4.98
N TYR A 43 -5.92 -2.25 4.82
CA TYR A 43 -5.04 -1.92 5.94
C TYR A 43 -4.41 -0.54 5.71
N ALA A 44 -4.17 0.17 6.81
CA ALA A 44 -3.59 1.50 6.81
C ALA A 44 -2.48 1.60 7.86
N TYR A 45 -1.40 2.25 7.51
CA TYR A 45 -0.34 2.62 8.44
C TYR A 45 -0.68 3.92 9.14
N ASP A 46 -0.46 3.96 10.45
CA ASP A 46 -0.48 5.19 11.25
C ASP A 46 0.97 5.63 11.51
N PHE A 47 1.41 6.65 10.78
CA PHE A 47 2.78 7.18 10.88
C PHE A 47 3.09 7.77 12.25
N THR A 48 2.08 8.18 13.01
CA THR A 48 2.27 8.71 14.38
C THR A 48 2.76 7.65 15.36
N VAL A 49 2.58 6.36 15.02
CA VAL A 49 3.04 5.22 15.84
C VAL A 49 4.38 4.71 15.29
N TYR A 50 5.46 5.06 15.95
CA TYR A 50 6.84 4.66 15.59
C TYR A 50 7.22 4.94 14.13
N GLY A 51 6.72 6.06 13.54
CA GLY A 51 6.96 6.41 12.14
C GLY A 51 6.39 5.40 11.14
N GLY A 52 5.28 4.76 11.48
CA GLY A 52 4.66 3.73 10.65
C GLY A 52 5.55 2.48 10.46
N SER A 53 6.60 2.29 11.29
CA SER A 53 7.53 1.19 11.12
C SER A 53 6.87 -0.17 11.39
N LEU A 54 7.16 -1.15 10.52
CA LEU A 54 6.59 -2.49 10.61
C LEU A 54 7.18 -3.27 11.78
N SER A 55 6.34 -3.73 12.69
CA SER A 55 6.65 -4.73 13.72
C SER A 55 6.25 -6.14 13.24
N ALA A 56 6.72 -7.17 13.93
CA ALA A 56 6.24 -8.53 13.70
C ALA A 56 4.73 -8.68 13.99
N SER A 57 4.19 -7.90 14.92
CA SER A 57 2.75 -7.87 15.19
C SER A 57 1.97 -7.20 14.06
N ASN A 58 2.46 -6.09 13.53
CA ASN A 58 1.89 -5.41 12.39
C ASN A 58 1.85 -6.29 11.16
N ALA A 59 2.96 -6.98 10.87
CA ALA A 59 3.05 -7.93 9.77
C ALA A 59 1.95 -9.01 9.87
N LYS A 60 1.73 -9.57 11.06
CA LYS A 60 0.67 -10.57 11.29
C LYS A 60 -0.73 -10.02 11.02
N LYS A 61 -1.00 -8.75 11.37
CA LYS A 61 -2.28 -8.09 11.06
C LYS A 61 -2.46 -7.93 9.54
N ILE A 62 -1.43 -7.45 8.84
CA ILE A 62 -1.45 -7.27 7.39
C ILE A 62 -1.63 -8.62 6.69
N VAL A 63 -0.82 -9.62 7.01
CA VAL A 63 -0.92 -10.98 6.46
C VAL A 63 -2.31 -11.57 6.67
N LYS A 64 -2.88 -11.42 7.87
CA LYS A 64 -4.23 -11.90 8.17
C LYS A 64 -5.28 -11.26 7.26
N VAL A 65 -5.23 -9.94 7.07
CA VAL A 65 -6.20 -9.25 6.21
C VAL A 65 -6.00 -9.59 4.73
N GLN A 66 -4.75 -9.78 4.27
CA GLN A 66 -4.44 -10.27 2.92
C GLN A 66 -5.00 -11.68 2.69
N GLN A 67 -4.81 -12.60 3.63
CA GLN A 67 -5.36 -13.96 3.57
C GLN A 67 -6.89 -13.96 3.58
N LEU A 68 -7.51 -13.10 4.37
CA LEU A 68 -8.98 -12.95 4.38
C LEU A 68 -9.49 -12.40 3.05
N ALA A 69 -8.81 -11.40 2.46
CA ALA A 69 -9.14 -10.87 1.14
C ALA A 69 -9.08 -11.97 0.07
N LEU A 70 -7.98 -12.72 0.03
CA LEU A 70 -7.78 -13.83 -0.91
C LEU A 70 -8.84 -14.94 -0.73
N LYS A 71 -9.12 -15.34 0.52
CA LYS A 71 -10.11 -16.36 0.83
C LYS A 71 -11.54 -15.97 0.43
N ASN A 72 -11.86 -14.67 0.53
CA ASN A 72 -13.17 -14.13 0.16
C ASN A 72 -13.25 -13.71 -1.31
N GLY A 73 -12.15 -13.78 -2.07
CA GLY A 73 -12.11 -13.33 -3.45
C GLY A 73 -12.46 -11.85 -3.59
N ALA A 74 -11.94 -10.99 -2.71
CA ALA A 74 -12.29 -9.57 -2.66
C ALA A 74 -11.04 -8.69 -2.78
N PRO A 75 -11.12 -7.51 -3.40
CA PRO A 75 -10.01 -6.58 -3.53
C PRO A 75 -9.40 -6.19 -2.17
N ILE A 76 -8.09 -5.96 -2.18
CA ILE A 76 -7.38 -5.42 -1.02
C ILE A 76 -6.78 -4.05 -1.35
N ILE A 77 -6.92 -3.12 -0.41
CA ILE A 77 -6.40 -1.75 -0.51
C ILE A 77 -5.41 -1.54 0.63
N ALA A 78 -4.20 -1.12 0.28
CA ALA A 78 -3.14 -0.76 1.21
C ALA A 78 -2.98 0.77 1.24
N LEU A 79 -3.16 1.38 2.41
CA LEU A 79 -2.88 2.80 2.64
C LEU A 79 -1.52 2.90 3.34
N ASN A 80 -0.49 3.27 2.58
CA ASN A 80 0.90 3.14 3.00
C ASN A 80 1.50 4.49 3.42
N ASP A 81 2.08 4.50 4.61
CA ASP A 81 2.85 5.61 5.18
C ASP A 81 3.81 5.02 6.21
N SER A 82 5.05 4.70 5.80
CA SER A 82 5.93 3.86 6.62
C SER A 82 7.41 4.16 6.42
N GLY A 83 8.11 4.32 7.52
CA GLY A 83 9.58 4.41 7.54
C GLY A 83 10.32 3.09 7.28
N GLY A 84 9.61 1.98 7.06
CA GLY A 84 10.21 0.66 6.80
C GLY A 84 10.18 -0.28 8.01
N ALA A 85 11.18 -1.14 8.14
CA ALA A 85 11.26 -2.12 9.23
C ALA A 85 11.51 -1.45 10.58
N ARG A 86 10.82 -1.91 11.65
CA ARG A 86 11.07 -1.45 13.03
C ARG A 86 12.42 -1.98 13.51
N ILE A 87 13.40 -1.10 13.59
CA ILE A 87 14.80 -1.44 13.87
C ILE A 87 14.94 -2.19 15.21
N GLN A 88 14.16 -1.81 16.21
CA GLN A 88 14.18 -2.42 17.55
C GLN A 88 13.81 -3.92 17.54
N GLU A 89 13.07 -4.37 16.54
CA GLU A 89 12.67 -5.77 16.39
C GLU A 89 13.62 -6.59 15.51
N GLY A 90 14.59 -5.93 14.86
CA GLY A 90 15.64 -6.59 14.08
C GLY A 90 15.06 -7.52 13.00
N ILE A 91 15.53 -8.78 13.02
CA ILE A 91 15.18 -9.79 12.01
C ILE A 91 13.67 -10.15 12.01
N GLU A 92 12.99 -10.02 13.12
CA GLU A 92 11.55 -10.31 13.22
C GLU A 92 10.72 -9.37 12.35
N SER A 93 11.11 -8.10 12.30
CA SER A 93 10.48 -7.12 11.42
C SER A 93 10.75 -7.44 9.92
N LEU A 94 11.98 -7.83 9.59
CA LEU A 94 12.33 -8.22 8.22
C LEU A 94 11.59 -9.48 7.77
N SER A 95 11.48 -10.49 8.64
CA SER A 95 10.67 -11.68 8.39
C SER A 95 9.21 -11.32 8.13
N GLY A 96 8.67 -10.34 8.87
CA GLY A 96 7.32 -9.85 8.66
C GLY A 96 7.10 -9.28 7.25
N TYR A 97 8.06 -8.57 6.69
CA TYR A 97 7.99 -8.13 5.29
C TYR A 97 7.99 -9.30 4.31
N ALA A 98 8.81 -10.33 4.55
CA ALA A 98 8.82 -11.52 3.70
C ALA A 98 7.44 -12.20 3.65
N ASP A 99 6.76 -12.30 4.80
CA ASP A 99 5.40 -12.86 4.87
C ASP A 99 4.39 -12.01 4.09
N ILE A 100 4.48 -10.68 4.15
CA ILE A 100 3.62 -9.77 3.38
C ILE A 100 3.87 -9.94 1.87
N PHE A 101 5.13 -9.98 1.43
CA PHE A 101 5.49 -10.16 0.02
C PHE A 101 4.98 -11.50 -0.51
N TYR A 102 5.08 -12.56 0.29
CA TYR A 102 4.53 -13.85 -0.06
C TYR A 102 3.02 -13.75 -0.32
N GLN A 103 2.26 -13.06 0.52
CA GLN A 103 0.83 -12.87 0.31
C GLN A 103 0.54 -12.01 -0.94
N ASN A 104 1.33 -10.97 -1.21
CA ASN A 104 1.18 -10.19 -2.45
C ASN A 104 1.35 -11.08 -3.69
N THR A 105 2.37 -11.97 -3.70
CA THR A 105 2.59 -12.88 -4.83
C THR A 105 1.48 -13.92 -4.97
N MET A 106 0.96 -14.46 -3.87
CA MET A 106 -0.16 -15.42 -3.89
C MET A 106 -1.48 -14.79 -4.34
N ALA A 107 -1.68 -13.50 -4.09
CA ALA A 107 -2.87 -12.75 -4.49
C ALA A 107 -2.81 -12.22 -5.94
N SER A 108 -1.61 -12.18 -6.54
CA SER A 108 -1.38 -11.67 -7.89
C SER A 108 -2.18 -12.45 -8.94
N GLY A 109 -2.97 -11.73 -9.74
CA GLY A 109 -3.84 -12.34 -10.75
C GLY A 109 -5.08 -13.05 -10.17
N VAL A 110 -5.28 -13.05 -8.86
CA VAL A 110 -6.45 -13.66 -8.19
C VAL A 110 -7.44 -12.61 -7.72
N ILE A 111 -6.97 -11.61 -6.99
CA ILE A 111 -7.77 -10.48 -6.50
C ILE A 111 -7.06 -9.16 -6.84
N PRO A 112 -7.78 -8.07 -7.10
CA PRO A 112 -7.19 -6.75 -7.26
C PRO A 112 -6.45 -6.29 -6.00
N GLN A 113 -5.19 -5.87 -6.16
CA GLN A 113 -4.34 -5.32 -5.11
C GLN A 113 -4.04 -3.85 -5.44
N ILE A 114 -4.47 -2.94 -4.59
CA ILE A 114 -4.33 -1.50 -4.80
C ILE A 114 -3.51 -0.89 -3.67
N SER A 115 -2.45 -0.16 -4.01
CA SER A 115 -1.62 0.54 -3.06
C SER A 115 -1.75 2.05 -3.21
N ALA A 116 -2.11 2.73 -2.13
CA ALA A 116 -2.07 4.18 -2.00
C ALA A 116 -0.86 4.58 -1.16
N ILE A 117 -0.01 5.42 -1.69
CA ILE A 117 1.15 5.98 -0.99
C ILE A 117 0.75 7.36 -0.49
N LEU A 118 0.62 7.52 0.83
CA LEU A 118 0.11 8.73 1.46
C LEU A 118 1.18 9.53 2.21
N GLY A 119 2.38 9.00 2.27
CA GLY A 119 3.55 9.60 2.90
C GLY A 119 4.83 8.93 2.43
N PRO A 120 5.88 8.89 3.25
CA PRO A 120 7.09 8.14 2.95
C PRO A 120 6.84 6.62 2.96
N CYS A 121 7.44 5.91 2.00
CA CYS A 121 7.54 4.46 1.98
C CYS A 121 8.99 4.07 1.68
N ALA A 122 9.74 3.74 2.74
CA ALA A 122 11.16 3.47 2.66
C ALA A 122 11.48 1.98 2.91
N GLY A 123 12.53 1.48 2.28
CA GLY A 123 13.00 0.11 2.46
C GLY A 123 11.92 -0.92 2.10
N GLY A 124 11.65 -1.88 2.98
CA GLY A 124 10.62 -2.90 2.77
C GLY A 124 9.22 -2.36 2.50
N ALA A 125 8.90 -1.15 3.00
CA ALA A 125 7.63 -0.51 2.77
C ALA A 125 7.39 -0.06 1.31
N CYS A 126 8.44 0.07 0.50
CA CYS A 126 8.27 0.36 -0.93
C CYS A 126 8.15 -0.91 -1.77
N TYR A 127 8.63 -2.06 -1.30
CA TYR A 127 8.58 -3.31 -2.08
C TYR A 127 7.17 -3.90 -2.15
N SER A 128 6.44 -3.93 -1.03
CA SER A 128 5.07 -4.45 -1.02
C SER A 128 4.15 -3.72 -2.01
N PRO A 129 4.08 -2.37 -2.02
CA PRO A 129 3.35 -1.65 -3.05
C PRO A 129 3.79 -1.99 -4.48
N ALA A 130 5.11 -2.12 -4.72
CA ALA A 130 5.65 -2.45 -6.04
C ALA A 130 5.25 -3.87 -6.53
N LEU A 131 4.79 -4.75 -5.65
CA LEU A 131 4.26 -6.07 -5.97
C LEU A 131 2.73 -6.08 -6.20
N THR A 132 2.06 -4.95 -6.05
CA THR A 132 0.61 -4.82 -6.24
C THR A 132 0.25 -4.38 -7.66
N ASP A 133 -1.04 -4.50 -8.03
CA ASP A 133 -1.47 -4.25 -9.41
C ASP A 133 -1.55 -2.76 -9.75
N PHE A 134 -1.95 -1.92 -8.80
CA PHE A 134 -2.13 -0.48 -9.01
C PHE A 134 -1.51 0.33 -7.88
N ILE A 135 -0.76 1.36 -8.26
CA ILE A 135 -0.07 2.25 -7.32
C ILE A 135 -0.54 3.69 -7.57
N PHE A 136 -1.02 4.31 -6.50
CA PHE A 136 -1.44 5.71 -6.44
C PHE A 136 -0.48 6.50 -5.56
N MET A 137 -0.09 7.69 -5.98
CA MET A 137 0.75 8.60 -5.20
C MET A 137 0.18 10.01 -5.17
N VAL A 138 0.35 10.70 -4.05
CA VAL A 138 0.01 12.12 -3.89
C VAL A 138 1.23 12.97 -4.23
N LYS A 139 1.07 13.93 -5.12
CA LYS A 139 2.12 14.86 -5.53
C LYS A 139 2.69 15.62 -4.34
N GLU A 140 4.03 15.79 -4.31
CA GLU A 140 4.77 16.54 -3.28
C GLU A 140 4.62 16.00 -1.84
N LYS A 141 3.92 14.88 -1.64
CA LYS A 141 3.71 14.27 -0.34
C LYS A 141 4.21 12.82 -0.28
N SER A 142 3.94 12.06 -1.32
CA SER A 142 4.25 10.63 -1.36
C SER A 142 5.67 10.39 -1.88
N HIS A 143 6.39 9.49 -1.21
CA HIS A 143 7.73 9.10 -1.61
C HIS A 143 7.89 7.58 -1.53
N MET A 144 8.47 6.98 -2.56
CA MET A 144 8.87 5.57 -2.57
C MET A 144 10.35 5.48 -2.92
N PHE A 145 11.16 4.91 -2.02
CA PHE A 145 12.59 4.65 -2.29
C PHE A 145 13.11 3.50 -1.44
N VAL A 146 14.08 2.78 -1.97
CA VAL A 146 14.74 1.67 -1.24
C VAL A 146 15.49 2.22 -0.02
N THR A 147 16.14 3.38 -0.20
CA THR A 147 16.85 4.09 0.87
C THR A 147 16.71 5.60 0.68
N GLY A 148 16.73 6.35 1.78
CA GLY A 148 16.55 7.80 1.75
C GLY A 148 17.79 8.57 1.26
N PRO A 149 17.63 9.90 0.98
CA PRO A 149 18.71 10.75 0.48
C PRO A 149 19.98 10.75 1.32
N ASP A 150 19.88 10.68 2.65
CA ASP A 150 21.04 10.68 3.55
C ASP A 150 21.94 9.46 3.36
N VAL A 151 21.33 8.29 3.12
CA VAL A 151 22.07 7.07 2.82
C VAL A 151 22.69 7.13 1.43
N VAL A 152 21.96 7.65 0.44
CA VAL A 152 22.48 7.90 -0.91
C VAL A 152 23.72 8.79 -0.84
N LYS A 153 23.64 9.91 -0.13
CA LYS A 153 24.78 10.83 0.08
C LYS A 153 25.96 10.16 0.76
N THR A 154 25.70 9.31 1.77
CA THR A 154 26.77 8.66 2.54
C THR A 154 27.47 7.57 1.75
N VAL A 155 26.74 6.79 0.95
CA VAL A 155 27.25 5.57 0.30
C VAL A 155 27.82 5.86 -1.09
N ILE A 156 27.11 6.67 -1.89
CA ILE A 156 27.50 6.95 -3.28
C ILE A 156 27.92 8.41 -3.52
N HIS A 157 27.88 9.24 -2.46
CA HIS A 157 28.31 10.64 -2.46
C HIS A 157 27.53 11.54 -3.44
N GLU A 158 26.27 11.20 -3.71
CA GLU A 158 25.36 12.00 -4.52
C GLU A 158 24.36 12.76 -3.64
N GLU A 159 24.15 14.04 -3.95
CA GLU A 159 23.11 14.86 -3.32
C GLU A 159 21.86 14.80 -4.17
N VAL A 160 20.76 14.30 -3.60
CA VAL A 160 19.47 14.18 -4.25
C VAL A 160 18.36 14.54 -3.26
N SER A 161 17.35 15.26 -3.73
CA SER A 161 16.15 15.54 -2.93
C SER A 161 15.24 14.31 -2.83
N LYS A 162 14.33 14.28 -1.85
CA LYS A 162 13.33 13.20 -1.74
C LYS A 162 12.45 13.10 -2.99
N GLU A 163 12.07 14.26 -3.56
CA GLU A 163 11.25 14.32 -4.78
C GLU A 163 11.97 13.75 -6.00
N GLU A 164 13.24 14.10 -6.18
CA GLU A 164 14.05 13.59 -7.28
C GLU A 164 14.33 12.10 -7.15
N LEU A 165 14.55 11.61 -5.92
CA LEU A 165 14.86 10.21 -5.63
C LEU A 165 13.64 9.30 -5.81
N GLY A 166 12.49 9.72 -5.29
CA GLY A 166 11.32 8.84 -5.24
C GLY A 166 9.97 9.54 -5.04
N GLY A 167 9.84 10.79 -5.49
CA GLY A 167 8.57 11.52 -5.46
C GLY A 167 7.58 11.02 -6.50
N ALA A 168 6.32 11.41 -6.36
CA ALA A 168 5.22 10.99 -7.24
C ALA A 168 5.50 11.32 -8.72
N MET A 169 6.06 12.52 -9.01
CA MET A 169 6.41 12.92 -10.36
C MET A 169 7.52 12.04 -10.95
N THR A 170 8.54 11.70 -10.17
CA THR A 170 9.63 10.83 -10.60
C THR A 170 9.12 9.43 -10.97
N HIS A 171 8.26 8.87 -10.12
CA HIS A 171 7.69 7.55 -10.36
C HIS A 171 6.63 7.52 -11.46
N SER A 172 5.95 8.63 -11.72
CA SER A 172 4.99 8.74 -12.83
C SER A 172 5.68 8.94 -14.19
N SER A 173 6.74 9.78 -14.25
CA SER A 173 7.33 10.19 -15.52
C SER A 173 8.62 9.45 -15.92
N LYS A 174 9.38 8.93 -14.95
CA LYS A 174 10.69 8.31 -15.20
C LYS A 174 10.67 6.80 -15.00
N SER A 175 10.21 6.31 -13.83
CA SER A 175 10.26 4.88 -13.52
C SER A 175 9.02 4.10 -13.98
N GLY A 176 7.87 4.77 -14.13
CA GLY A 176 6.60 4.11 -14.46
C GLY A 176 6.00 3.29 -13.31
N VAL A 177 6.54 3.37 -12.10
CA VAL A 177 6.05 2.60 -10.94
C VAL A 177 4.68 3.13 -10.48
N THR A 178 4.48 4.45 -10.53
CA THR A 178 3.18 5.05 -10.19
C THR A 178 2.26 5.07 -11.40
N HIS A 179 1.11 4.41 -11.27
CA HIS A 179 0.06 4.39 -12.30
C HIS A 179 -0.81 5.66 -12.26
N PHE A 180 -1.08 6.17 -11.06
CA PHE A 180 -1.95 7.33 -10.87
C PHE A 180 -1.30 8.33 -9.91
N MET A 181 -1.11 9.56 -10.37
CA MET A 181 -0.63 10.67 -9.57
C MET A 181 -1.79 11.63 -9.31
N CYS A 182 -2.10 11.88 -8.03
CA CYS A 182 -3.19 12.74 -7.58
C CYS A 182 -2.64 13.98 -6.87
N ASN A 183 -3.40 15.07 -6.85
CA ASN A 183 -2.96 16.29 -6.18
C ASN A 183 -3.25 16.27 -4.68
N THR A 184 -4.30 15.56 -4.25
CA THR A 184 -4.69 15.45 -2.83
C THR A 184 -5.00 13.99 -2.46
N GLU A 185 -5.05 13.72 -1.14
CA GLU A 185 -5.46 12.40 -0.63
C GLU A 185 -6.93 12.10 -0.96
N GLU A 186 -7.79 13.11 -0.90
CA GLU A 186 -9.21 12.97 -1.23
C GLU A 186 -9.39 12.58 -2.70
N GLU A 187 -8.67 13.24 -3.60
CA GLU A 187 -8.65 12.89 -5.04
C GLU A 187 -8.18 11.45 -5.22
N LEU A 188 -7.10 11.06 -4.53
CA LEU A 188 -6.56 9.70 -4.58
C LEU A 188 -7.60 8.66 -4.13
N LEU A 189 -8.25 8.89 -2.99
CA LEU A 189 -9.27 7.97 -2.46
C LEU A 189 -10.50 7.87 -3.39
N MET A 190 -10.89 8.97 -4.03
CA MET A 190 -11.97 8.96 -5.01
C MET A 190 -11.57 8.21 -6.29
N SER A 191 -10.34 8.38 -6.76
CA SER A 191 -9.80 7.66 -7.91
C SER A 191 -9.70 6.15 -7.67
N ILE A 192 -9.37 5.72 -6.44
CA ILE A 192 -9.42 4.29 -6.08
C ILE A 192 -10.86 3.76 -6.18
N ARG A 193 -11.85 4.50 -5.71
CA ARG A 193 -13.27 4.09 -5.84
C ARG A 193 -13.69 3.99 -7.30
N GLU A 194 -13.28 4.93 -8.12
CA GLU A 194 -13.52 4.91 -9.55
C GLU A 194 -12.86 3.69 -10.20
N LEU A 195 -11.57 3.43 -9.93
CA LEU A 195 -10.87 2.24 -10.42
C LEU A 195 -11.61 0.95 -10.03
N LEU A 196 -12.04 0.83 -8.79
CA LEU A 196 -12.81 -0.33 -8.33
C LEU A 196 -14.10 -0.54 -9.13
N SER A 197 -14.71 0.53 -9.68
CA SER A 197 -15.93 0.41 -10.48
C SER A 197 -15.70 -0.32 -11.82
N PHE A 198 -14.47 -0.27 -12.35
CA PHE A 198 -14.08 -0.95 -13.60
C PHE A 198 -13.58 -2.37 -13.38
N LEU A 199 -13.01 -2.66 -12.20
CA LEU A 199 -12.40 -3.96 -11.92
C LEU A 199 -13.44 -5.01 -11.54
N PRO A 200 -13.24 -6.30 -11.92
CA PRO A 200 -14.01 -7.41 -11.36
C PRO A 200 -13.69 -7.57 -9.87
N GLN A 201 -14.48 -8.37 -9.15
CA GLN A 201 -14.24 -8.67 -7.73
C GLN A 201 -13.00 -9.54 -7.54
N ASN A 202 -12.81 -10.49 -8.46
CA ASN A 202 -11.69 -11.44 -8.50
C ASN A 202 -11.59 -12.05 -9.91
N ASN A 203 -10.65 -12.95 -10.12
CA ASN A 203 -10.40 -13.58 -11.42
C ASN A 203 -11.49 -14.58 -11.87
N MET A 204 -12.48 -14.87 -11.03
CA MET A 204 -13.64 -15.71 -11.40
C MET A 204 -14.80 -14.86 -11.90
N ASP A 205 -14.77 -13.56 -11.71
CA ASP A 205 -15.80 -12.63 -12.17
C ASP A 205 -15.43 -12.02 -13.52
N GLU A 206 -16.43 -11.72 -14.34
CA GLU A 206 -16.27 -10.92 -15.54
C GLU A 206 -16.28 -9.41 -15.21
N ALA A 207 -15.54 -8.62 -16.01
CA ALA A 207 -15.64 -7.17 -15.94
C ALA A 207 -17.08 -6.71 -16.23
N LYS A 208 -17.53 -5.68 -15.53
CA LYS A 208 -18.87 -5.13 -15.71
C LYS A 208 -19.01 -4.60 -17.14
N LYS A 209 -19.99 -5.14 -17.88
CA LYS A 209 -20.38 -4.61 -19.18
C LYS A 209 -21.18 -3.33 -18.98
N GLN A 210 -20.71 -2.23 -19.52
CA GLN A 210 -21.45 -0.97 -19.58
C GLN A 210 -22.01 -0.75 -20.98
N PRO A 211 -23.19 -0.12 -21.12
CA PRO A 211 -23.70 0.29 -22.43
C PRO A 211 -22.69 1.23 -23.08
N CYS A 212 -22.24 0.88 -24.27
CA CYS A 212 -21.40 1.74 -25.10
C CYS A 212 -22.22 2.25 -26.28
N THR A 213 -22.20 3.56 -26.48
CA THR A 213 -22.85 4.23 -27.61
C THR A 213 -21.90 4.49 -28.77
N ASP A 214 -20.60 4.17 -28.59
CA ASP A 214 -19.62 4.32 -29.66
C ASP A 214 -19.85 3.29 -30.77
N GLU A 215 -19.71 3.71 -32.00
CA GLU A 215 -19.72 2.80 -33.14
C GLU A 215 -18.48 1.90 -33.12
N THR A 216 -18.66 0.62 -33.51
CA THR A 216 -17.59 -0.39 -33.50
C THR A 216 -16.42 -0.06 -34.43
N ASN A 217 -16.65 0.79 -35.42
CA ASN A 217 -15.67 1.26 -36.42
C ASN A 217 -15.30 2.73 -36.25
N ARG A 218 -15.53 3.30 -35.07
CA ARG A 218 -15.11 4.68 -34.78
C ARG A 218 -13.58 4.81 -34.95
N GLU A 219 -13.20 5.79 -35.77
CA GLU A 219 -11.81 6.23 -35.91
C GLU A 219 -11.65 7.62 -35.31
N ASP A 220 -10.57 7.87 -34.60
CA ASP A 220 -10.25 9.19 -34.07
C ASP A 220 -8.91 9.63 -34.64
N ALA A 221 -8.94 10.65 -35.49
CA ALA A 221 -7.76 11.17 -36.17
C ALA A 221 -6.78 11.90 -35.23
N THR A 222 -7.13 12.06 -33.96
CA THR A 222 -6.27 12.69 -32.92
C THR A 222 -5.47 11.66 -32.11
N LEU A 223 -5.72 10.38 -32.29
CA LEU A 223 -4.95 9.27 -31.76
C LEU A 223 -3.94 8.82 -32.81
#